data_586f01a5e04143b4b2ecb1044db01758
#
_entry.id   586f01a5e04143b4b2ecb1044db01758
#
_cell.length_a   1.000
_cell.length_b   1.000
_cell.length_c   1.000
_cell.angle_alpha   90.00
_cell.angle_beta   90.00
_cell.angle_gamma   90.00
#
_symmetry.space_group_name_H-M   'P 1'
#
loop_
_entity.id
_entity.type
_entity.pdbx_description
1 polymer ?
#
loop_
_entity_poly.entity_id
_entity_poly.type
_entity_poly.pdbx_seq_one_letter_code
_entity_poly.pdbx_strand_id
1 'polypeptide(L)'
;MYIIRHLVTIVAALVGIAACETTAPELPAASVDQFVPLTINARRLEIIDNWQMPVEEPYIGHRAQTFPGNLLADWAAAVLLPAGGSGELVFDISRASVTRIALPMKAGVENLLTDQQENKIKAEFEVKIMWLQPVGGSQALVTLSSDHSVTIPESANTNDFQNAIQEALMGALTALDQQARTEVAKIDSIVLQ
;
A
#
# COMPACT_ATOMS: atom_id res chain seq x y z
N MET A 1 -38.50 42.44 40.90
CA MET A 1 -38.58 40.95 40.83
C MET A 1 -38.67 40.44 39.37
N TYR A 2 -38.40 41.27 38.37
CA TYR A 2 -38.46 40.89 36.93
C TYR A 2 -37.08 40.70 36.28
N ILE A 3 -35.99 41.21 36.87
CA ILE A 3 -34.62 41.19 36.29
C ILE A 3 -33.95 39.83 36.42
N ILE A 4 -34.32 39.05 37.47
CA ILE A 4 -33.66 37.73 37.74
C ILE A 4 -34.20 36.64 36.80
N ARG A 5 -35.38 36.78 36.21
CA ARG A 5 -35.95 35.75 35.29
C ARG A 5 -35.35 35.76 33.90
N HIS A 6 -34.76 36.85 33.46
CA HIS A 6 -34.09 36.90 32.12
C HIS A 6 -32.65 36.49 32.11
N LEU A 7 -31.99 36.47 33.29
CA LEU A 7 -30.60 36.04 33.36
C LEU A 7 -30.43 34.48 33.35
N VAL A 8 -31.48 33.75 33.77
CA VAL A 8 -31.45 32.28 33.77
C VAL A 8 -31.71 31.71 32.39
N THR A 9 -32.40 32.43 31.52
CA THR A 9 -32.75 31.97 30.15
C THR A 9 -31.59 32.08 29.17
N ILE A 10 -30.59 32.94 29.41
CA ILE A 10 -29.46 33.17 28.52
C ILE A 10 -28.33 32.16 28.78
N VAL A 11 -28.22 31.61 30.00
CA VAL A 11 -27.17 30.62 30.34
C VAL A 11 -27.49 29.22 29.82
N ALA A 12 -28.76 28.91 29.53
CA ALA A 12 -29.19 27.60 29.01
C ALA A 12 -28.95 27.36 27.52
N ALA A 13 -28.62 28.39 26.77
CA ALA A 13 -28.47 28.33 25.30
C ALA A 13 -27.01 28.11 24.82
N LEU A 14 -26.04 27.97 25.72
CA LEU A 14 -24.59 27.83 25.40
C LEU A 14 -24.03 26.41 25.59
N VAL A 15 -24.85 25.43 25.84
CA VAL A 15 -24.40 24.03 26.02
C VAL A 15 -24.97 23.18 24.90
N GLY A 16 -24.28 23.09 23.75
CA GLY A 16 -24.78 22.19 22.73
C GLY A 16 -24.11 22.22 21.39
N ILE A 17 -22.79 22.52 21.30
CA ILE A 17 -22.04 22.21 20.07
C ILE A 17 -20.75 21.48 20.49
N ALA A 18 -20.89 20.28 21.06
CA ALA A 18 -19.85 19.29 20.97
C ALA A 18 -20.00 18.62 19.59
N ALA A 19 -19.46 19.23 18.56
CA ALA A 19 -19.22 18.52 17.31
C ALA A 19 -18.24 17.39 17.65
N CYS A 20 -18.75 16.17 17.78
CA CYS A 20 -17.91 14.98 17.74
C CYS A 20 -17.32 14.94 16.33
N GLU A 21 -16.11 15.43 16.16
CA GLU A 21 -15.29 15.04 15.00
C GLU A 21 -15.08 13.53 15.12
N THR A 22 -15.84 12.78 14.35
CA THR A 22 -15.60 11.34 14.17
C THR A 22 -14.35 11.21 13.31
N THR A 23 -13.19 11.23 13.96
CA THR A 23 -11.94 10.89 13.30
C THR A 23 -12.04 9.42 12.88
N ALA A 24 -11.89 9.13 11.59
CA ALA A 24 -11.82 7.75 11.12
C ALA A 24 -10.72 7.01 11.88
N PRO A 25 -10.94 5.76 12.28
CA PRO A 25 -9.91 4.99 12.96
C PRO A 25 -8.70 4.83 12.04
N GLU A 26 -7.51 4.98 12.61
CA GLU A 26 -6.27 4.72 11.89
C GLU A 26 -6.18 3.23 11.54
N LEU A 27 -5.90 2.91 10.27
CA LEU A 27 -5.67 1.54 9.85
C LEU A 27 -4.34 1.02 10.45
N PRO A 28 -4.27 -0.26 10.79
CA PRO A 28 -3.00 -0.85 11.22
C PRO A 28 -1.96 -0.74 10.10
N ALA A 29 -0.68 -0.68 10.48
CA ALA A 29 0.42 -0.66 9.51
C ALA A 29 0.34 -1.85 8.53
N ALA A 30 0.87 -1.67 7.31
CA ALA A 30 0.90 -2.73 6.30
C ALA A 30 1.61 -3.97 6.86
N SER A 31 0.94 -5.12 6.80
CA SER A 31 1.47 -6.40 7.25
C SER A 31 1.37 -7.45 6.15
N VAL A 32 2.34 -8.36 6.14
CA VAL A 32 2.41 -9.47 5.20
C VAL A 32 1.84 -10.77 5.76
N ASP A 33 1.36 -10.79 7.00
CA ASP A 33 0.91 -11.98 7.72
C ASP A 33 -0.27 -12.70 7.07
N GLN A 34 -1.01 -12.01 6.20
CA GLN A 34 -2.17 -12.58 5.50
C GLN A 34 -1.79 -13.43 4.29
N PHE A 35 -0.54 -13.35 3.80
CA PHE A 35 -0.13 -14.06 2.60
C PHE A 35 0.36 -15.48 2.91
N VAL A 36 -0.11 -16.44 2.12
CA VAL A 36 0.25 -17.86 2.29
C VAL A 36 1.62 -18.12 1.66
N PRO A 37 2.56 -18.77 2.37
CA PRO A 37 3.86 -19.11 1.82
C PRO A 37 3.80 -20.01 0.58
N LEU A 38 4.77 -19.85 -0.32
CA LEU A 38 5.08 -20.71 -1.45
C LEU A 38 6.41 -21.41 -1.17
N THR A 39 6.40 -22.74 -1.22
CA THR A 39 7.63 -23.54 -1.03
C THR A 39 8.41 -23.57 -2.35
N ILE A 40 9.55 -22.92 -2.39
CA ILE A 40 10.36 -22.76 -3.60
C ILE A 40 11.53 -23.73 -3.60
N ASN A 41 11.77 -24.40 -4.71
CA ASN A 41 12.91 -25.27 -4.95
C ASN A 41 14.20 -24.44 -5.14
N ALA A 42 14.66 -23.87 -4.05
CA ALA A 42 15.87 -23.07 -3.98
C ALA A 42 16.55 -23.27 -2.63
N ARG A 43 17.87 -23.15 -2.59
CA ARG A 43 18.66 -23.22 -1.36
C ARG A 43 18.52 -21.95 -0.52
N ARG A 44 18.39 -20.83 -1.19
CA ARG A 44 18.32 -19.51 -0.56
C ARG A 44 17.50 -18.54 -1.41
N LEU A 45 16.99 -17.54 -0.74
CA LEU A 45 16.42 -16.33 -1.33
C LEU A 45 17.41 -15.18 -1.11
N GLU A 46 17.72 -14.45 -2.15
CA GLU A 46 18.43 -13.17 -2.11
C GLU A 46 17.46 -12.05 -2.50
N ILE A 47 17.37 -11.02 -1.66
CA ILE A 47 16.50 -9.86 -1.92
C ILE A 47 17.41 -8.68 -2.22
N ILE A 48 17.19 -8.05 -3.38
CA ILE A 48 17.97 -6.91 -3.86
C ILE A 48 17.01 -5.73 -4.05
N ASP A 49 17.26 -4.63 -3.36
CA ASP A 49 16.52 -3.37 -3.58
C ASP A 49 17.35 -2.46 -4.50
N ASN A 50 16.96 -2.41 -5.76
CA ASN A 50 17.56 -1.53 -6.77
C ASN A 50 16.78 -0.22 -6.95
N TRP A 51 15.67 -0.02 -6.18
CA TRP A 51 14.88 1.18 -6.25
C TRP A 51 15.37 2.26 -5.26
N GLN A 52 15.74 3.40 -5.78
CA GLN A 52 15.99 4.59 -4.98
C GLN A 52 14.76 5.49 -5.00
N MET A 53 14.02 5.50 -3.89
CA MET A 53 12.79 6.25 -3.80
C MET A 53 13.05 7.77 -3.83
N PRO A 54 12.48 8.48 -4.82
CA PRO A 54 12.56 9.94 -4.85
C PRO A 54 11.80 10.55 -3.65
N VAL A 55 12.31 11.68 -3.15
CA VAL A 55 11.68 12.44 -2.06
C VAL A 55 10.94 13.69 -2.56
N GLU A 56 11.00 13.94 -3.87
CA GLU A 56 10.35 15.07 -4.53
C GLU A 56 8.96 14.69 -5.03
N GLU A 57 8.07 15.67 -5.13
CA GLU A 57 6.75 15.46 -5.72
C GLU A 57 6.86 14.90 -7.16
N PRO A 58 5.99 13.99 -7.54
CA PRO A 58 4.78 13.51 -6.86
C PRO A 58 5.00 12.37 -5.85
N TYR A 59 6.24 11.98 -5.57
CA TYR A 59 6.57 10.83 -4.73
C TYR A 59 6.37 11.12 -3.25
N ILE A 60 5.56 10.31 -2.59
CA ILE A 60 5.20 10.44 -1.17
C ILE A 60 5.48 9.17 -0.35
N GLY A 61 6.15 8.18 -0.92
CA GLY A 61 6.43 6.91 -0.25
C GLY A 61 7.21 7.05 1.06
N HIS A 62 7.99 8.13 1.21
CA HIS A 62 8.68 8.49 2.46
C HIS A 62 7.72 8.87 3.61
N ARG A 63 6.44 9.12 3.32
CA ARG A 63 5.39 9.42 4.31
C ARG A 63 4.62 8.16 4.75
N ALA A 64 4.85 7.03 4.12
CA ALA A 64 4.21 5.77 4.50
C ALA A 64 4.72 5.29 5.87
N GLN A 65 3.86 4.71 6.68
CA GLN A 65 4.24 4.09 7.96
C GLN A 65 5.19 2.91 7.74
N THR A 66 4.90 2.10 6.71
CA THR A 66 5.79 1.04 6.23
C THR A 66 6.40 1.48 4.90
N PHE A 67 7.73 1.49 4.84
CA PHE A 67 8.45 1.88 3.63
C PHE A 67 8.12 0.92 2.49
N PRO A 68 7.75 1.38 1.28
CA PRO A 68 7.30 0.49 0.20
C PRO A 68 8.29 -0.61 -0.17
N GLY A 69 9.59 -0.32 -0.21
CA GLY A 69 10.64 -1.31 -0.47
C GLY A 69 10.76 -2.36 0.64
N ASN A 70 10.66 -1.94 1.91
CA ASN A 70 10.66 -2.86 3.04
C ASN A 70 9.44 -3.78 3.01
N LEU A 71 8.25 -3.24 2.67
CA LEU A 71 7.04 -4.04 2.54
C LEU A 71 7.18 -5.14 1.50
N LEU A 72 7.81 -4.86 0.35
CA LEU A 72 8.11 -5.85 -0.68
C LEU A 72 9.15 -6.88 -0.22
N ALA A 73 10.19 -6.44 0.49
CA ALA A 73 11.20 -7.34 1.04
C ALA A 73 10.60 -8.29 2.10
N ASP A 74 9.76 -7.76 2.98
CA ASP A 74 9.06 -8.54 4.00
C ASP A 74 8.10 -9.55 3.35
N TRP A 75 7.36 -9.14 2.30
CA TRP A 75 6.52 -10.05 1.53
C TRP A 75 7.34 -11.16 0.88
N ALA A 76 8.45 -10.84 0.21
CA ALA A 76 9.30 -11.84 -0.43
C ALA A 76 9.84 -12.84 0.59
N ALA A 77 10.30 -12.36 1.75
CA ALA A 77 10.82 -13.22 2.83
C ALA A 77 9.75 -14.11 3.45
N ALA A 78 8.51 -13.62 3.56
CA ALA A 78 7.39 -14.37 4.14
C ALA A 78 6.76 -15.37 3.15
N VAL A 79 6.73 -15.02 1.85
CA VAL A 79 5.99 -15.79 0.84
C VAL A 79 6.91 -16.73 0.05
N LEU A 80 8.09 -16.30 -0.36
CA LEU A 80 8.99 -17.09 -1.19
C LEU A 80 9.95 -17.91 -0.32
N LEU A 81 9.46 -19.02 0.26
CA LEU A 81 10.22 -19.82 1.22
C LEU A 81 11.11 -20.85 0.52
N PRO A 82 12.46 -20.74 0.62
CA PRO A 82 13.38 -21.75 0.11
C PRO A 82 13.20 -23.08 0.86
N ALA A 83 12.98 -24.17 0.12
CA ALA A 83 12.84 -25.53 0.68
C ALA A 83 14.11 -26.36 0.66
N GLY A 84 15.22 -25.77 0.22
CA GLY A 84 16.49 -26.47 0.04
C GLY A 84 16.74 -26.84 -1.43
N GLY A 85 17.70 -27.75 -1.67
CA GLY A 85 18.13 -28.13 -3.01
C GLY A 85 19.35 -27.33 -3.48
N SER A 86 19.56 -27.24 -4.80
CA SER A 86 20.71 -26.55 -5.40
C SER A 86 20.36 -25.21 -6.05
N GLY A 87 19.05 -24.86 -6.11
CA GLY A 87 18.59 -23.66 -6.75
C GLY A 87 18.89 -22.39 -5.97
N GLU A 88 18.95 -21.28 -6.68
CA GLU A 88 19.06 -19.95 -6.11
C GLU A 88 17.89 -19.11 -6.61
N LEU A 89 17.29 -18.32 -5.70
CA LEU A 89 16.19 -17.43 -5.98
C LEU A 89 16.63 -16.00 -5.68
N VAL A 90 16.46 -15.11 -6.62
CA VAL A 90 16.71 -13.69 -6.45
C VAL A 90 15.41 -12.93 -6.65
N PHE A 91 15.08 -12.08 -5.71
CA PHE A 91 13.96 -11.15 -5.76
C PHE A 91 14.52 -9.72 -5.88
N ASP A 92 14.38 -9.13 -7.06
CA ASP A 92 14.89 -7.80 -7.39
C ASP A 92 13.74 -6.80 -7.37
N ILE A 93 13.83 -5.81 -6.51
CA ILE A 93 12.87 -4.71 -6.42
C ILE A 93 13.32 -3.61 -7.39
N SER A 94 12.66 -3.54 -8.53
CA SER A 94 12.94 -2.54 -9.58
C SER A 94 12.16 -1.24 -9.37
N ARG A 95 10.99 -1.30 -8.70
CA ARG A 95 10.18 -0.14 -8.32
C ARG A 95 9.34 -0.45 -7.09
N ALA A 96 9.32 0.51 -6.15
CA ALA A 96 8.47 0.49 -4.96
C ALA A 96 8.05 1.93 -4.66
N SER A 97 7.06 2.46 -5.38
CA SER A 97 6.70 3.88 -5.32
C SER A 97 5.28 4.11 -4.82
N VAL A 98 5.10 5.24 -4.14
CA VAL A 98 3.79 5.82 -3.86
C VAL A 98 3.80 7.26 -4.35
N THR A 99 2.80 7.62 -5.12
CA THR A 99 2.65 8.96 -5.70
C THR A 99 1.33 9.60 -5.31
N ARG A 100 1.33 10.94 -5.21
CA ARG A 100 0.13 11.75 -5.06
C ARG A 100 -0.09 12.54 -6.35
N ILE A 101 -1.25 12.37 -6.96
CA ILE A 101 -1.63 13.00 -8.22
C ILE A 101 -2.85 13.86 -7.97
N ALA A 102 -2.74 15.19 -8.18
CA ALA A 102 -3.88 16.08 -8.10
C ALA A 102 -4.89 15.75 -9.22
N LEU A 103 -6.16 15.68 -8.87
CA LEU A 103 -7.23 15.45 -9.82
C LEU A 103 -7.82 16.78 -10.29
N PRO A 104 -8.23 16.89 -11.56
CA PRO A 104 -8.87 18.10 -12.05
C PRO A 104 -10.22 18.30 -11.33
N MET A 105 -10.37 19.43 -10.64
CA MET A 105 -11.64 19.82 -10.03
C MET A 105 -12.65 20.20 -11.09
N LYS A 106 -13.90 19.74 -10.95
CA LYS A 106 -14.99 20.12 -11.84
C LYS A 106 -15.44 21.53 -11.51
N ALA A 107 -15.31 22.45 -12.44
CA ALA A 107 -15.85 23.81 -12.31
C ALA A 107 -17.38 23.81 -12.43
N GLY A 108 -18.09 24.51 -11.52
CA GLY A 108 -19.53 24.70 -11.56
C GLY A 108 -20.11 25.02 -10.18
N VAL A 109 -21.16 25.82 -10.14
CA VAL A 109 -21.81 26.26 -8.89
C VAL A 109 -22.44 25.10 -8.13
N GLU A 110 -22.84 24.03 -8.83
CA GLU A 110 -23.39 22.80 -8.26
C GLU A 110 -22.34 22.00 -7.46
N ASN A 111 -21.06 22.18 -7.77
CA ASN A 111 -19.94 21.47 -7.13
C ASN A 111 -19.42 22.17 -5.88
N LEU A 112 -19.88 23.39 -5.58
CA LEU A 112 -19.48 24.14 -4.37
C LEU A 112 -20.09 23.54 -3.08
N LEU A 113 -21.07 22.66 -3.21
CA LEU A 113 -21.77 22.01 -2.08
C LEU A 113 -21.43 20.52 -1.95
N THR A 114 -20.54 19.99 -2.79
CA THR A 114 -20.17 18.57 -2.78
C THR A 114 -18.67 18.44 -2.49
N ASP A 115 -18.33 17.55 -1.58
CA ASP A 115 -16.93 17.19 -1.30
C ASP A 115 -16.36 16.45 -2.52
N GLN A 116 -15.41 17.10 -3.22
CA GLN A 116 -14.83 16.56 -4.45
C GLN A 116 -13.57 15.74 -4.13
N GLN A 117 -13.30 14.75 -4.99
CA GLN A 117 -12.04 14.02 -4.93
C GLN A 117 -10.93 14.92 -5.46
N GLU A 118 -9.99 15.29 -4.60
CA GLU A 118 -8.91 16.23 -4.92
C GLU A 118 -7.63 15.53 -5.34
N ASN A 119 -7.29 14.44 -4.66
CA ASN A 119 -6.05 13.73 -4.89
C ASN A 119 -6.28 12.24 -5.12
N LYS A 120 -5.43 11.66 -5.95
CA LYS A 120 -5.28 10.23 -6.13
C LYS A 120 -3.93 9.79 -5.55
N ILE A 121 -3.97 8.89 -4.59
CA ILE A 121 -2.79 8.20 -4.06
C ILE A 121 -2.64 6.91 -4.86
N LYS A 122 -1.47 6.68 -5.46
CA LYS A 122 -1.20 5.49 -6.26
C LYS A 122 0.08 4.82 -5.75
N ALA A 123 0.00 3.53 -5.42
CA ALA A 123 1.15 2.67 -5.21
C ALA A 123 1.46 1.89 -6.49
N GLU A 124 2.75 1.74 -6.81
CA GLU A 124 3.23 0.96 -7.96
C GLU A 124 4.42 0.11 -7.52
N PHE A 125 4.35 -1.19 -7.82
CA PHE A 125 5.40 -2.16 -7.61
C PHE A 125 5.84 -2.78 -8.92
N GLU A 126 7.15 -2.93 -9.10
CA GLU A 126 7.76 -3.67 -10.18
C GLU A 126 8.92 -4.49 -9.63
N VAL A 127 8.86 -5.81 -9.80
CA VAL A 127 9.85 -6.74 -9.28
C VAL A 127 10.22 -7.78 -10.32
N LYS A 128 11.40 -8.35 -10.17
CA LYS A 128 11.85 -9.51 -10.96
C LYS A 128 12.17 -10.66 -10.03
N ILE A 129 11.65 -11.84 -10.37
CA ILE A 129 11.98 -13.09 -9.72
C ILE A 129 12.85 -13.88 -10.67
N MET A 130 14.11 -14.10 -10.29
CA MET A 130 15.06 -14.91 -11.05
C MET A 130 15.29 -16.20 -10.29
N TRP A 131 15.06 -17.32 -10.95
CA TRP A 131 15.35 -18.65 -10.41
C TRP A 131 16.39 -19.34 -11.28
N LEU A 132 17.43 -19.84 -10.64
CA LEU A 132 18.52 -20.54 -11.29
C LEU A 132 18.71 -21.89 -10.62
N GLN A 133 18.65 -22.95 -11.39
CA GLN A 133 18.89 -24.33 -10.94
C GLN A 133 20.17 -24.85 -11.57
N PRO A 134 21.30 -24.81 -10.84
CA PRO A 134 22.61 -25.23 -11.39
C PRO A 134 22.65 -26.71 -11.79
N VAL A 135 21.95 -27.56 -11.02
CA VAL A 135 21.79 -28.98 -11.36
C VAL A 135 20.61 -29.14 -12.30
N GLY A 136 20.88 -29.53 -13.53
CA GLY A 136 19.88 -29.65 -14.59
C GLY A 136 19.84 -28.45 -15.55
N GLY A 137 20.49 -27.32 -15.18
CA GLY A 137 20.64 -26.16 -16.08
C GLY A 137 19.36 -25.36 -16.31
N SER A 138 18.31 -25.52 -15.47
CA SER A 138 17.06 -24.79 -15.61
C SER A 138 17.19 -23.36 -15.06
N GLN A 139 16.57 -22.42 -15.75
CA GLN A 139 16.50 -21.01 -15.31
C GLN A 139 15.17 -20.41 -15.69
N ALA A 140 14.70 -19.47 -14.88
CA ALA A 140 13.50 -18.72 -15.16
C ALA A 140 13.66 -17.25 -14.71
N LEU A 141 13.00 -16.36 -15.44
CA LEU A 141 12.87 -14.95 -15.11
C LEU A 141 11.40 -14.57 -15.24
N VAL A 142 10.86 -14.04 -14.16
CA VAL A 142 9.49 -13.50 -14.11
C VAL A 142 9.58 -12.02 -13.77
N THR A 143 8.94 -11.19 -14.55
CA THR A 143 8.75 -9.76 -14.23
C THR A 143 7.30 -9.56 -13.82
N LEU A 144 7.09 -8.98 -12.65
CA LEU A 144 5.78 -8.69 -12.10
C LEU A 144 5.62 -7.18 -11.97
N SER A 145 4.43 -6.70 -12.27
CA SER A 145 4.08 -5.29 -12.12
C SER A 145 2.66 -5.19 -11.60
N SER A 146 2.47 -4.42 -10.55
CA SER A 146 1.15 -4.17 -9.97
C SER A 146 1.00 -2.74 -9.56
N ASP A 147 -0.23 -2.26 -9.57
CA ASP A 147 -0.58 -0.96 -9.03
C ASP A 147 -1.96 -0.98 -8.37
N HIS A 148 -2.14 -0.05 -7.45
CA HIS A 148 -3.44 0.23 -6.85
C HIS A 148 -3.54 1.71 -6.53
N SER A 149 -4.76 2.26 -6.64
CA SER A 149 -4.97 3.69 -6.38
C SER A 149 -6.24 3.93 -5.59
N VAL A 150 -6.15 4.89 -4.67
CA VAL A 150 -7.23 5.37 -3.82
C VAL A 150 -7.38 6.86 -4.04
N THR A 151 -8.61 7.36 -4.11
CA THR A 151 -8.87 8.80 -4.18
C THR A 151 -9.28 9.33 -2.82
N ILE A 152 -8.81 10.53 -2.48
CA ILE A 152 -9.15 11.21 -1.24
C ILE A 152 -9.84 12.55 -1.54
N PRO A 153 -10.86 12.91 -0.75
CA PRO A 153 -11.59 14.17 -0.93
C PRO A 153 -10.75 15.38 -0.47
N GLU A 154 -11.22 16.57 -0.83
CA GLU A 154 -10.65 17.85 -0.39
C GLU A 154 -10.67 17.98 1.14
N SER A 155 -11.71 17.46 1.79
CA SER A 155 -11.90 17.48 3.25
C SER A 155 -11.05 16.46 4.03
N ALA A 156 -10.24 15.63 3.33
CA ALA A 156 -9.45 14.56 3.96
C ALA A 156 -8.47 15.10 5.00
N ASN A 157 -8.51 14.53 6.18
CA ASN A 157 -7.57 14.84 7.26
C ASN A 157 -6.29 13.98 7.15
N THR A 158 -5.35 14.17 8.08
CA THR A 158 -4.07 13.44 8.09
C THR A 158 -4.26 11.93 8.20
N ASN A 159 -5.23 11.45 8.98
CA ASN A 159 -5.48 10.02 9.12
C ASN A 159 -6.06 9.43 7.83
N ASP A 160 -6.98 10.15 7.16
CA ASP A 160 -7.53 9.74 5.88
C ASP A 160 -6.43 9.60 4.83
N PHE A 161 -5.47 10.54 4.85
CA PHE A 161 -4.31 10.49 3.97
C PHE A 161 -3.41 9.28 4.26
N GLN A 162 -3.13 8.99 5.52
CA GLN A 162 -2.33 7.82 5.92
C GLN A 162 -3.05 6.51 5.57
N ASN A 163 -4.35 6.45 5.82
CA ASN A 163 -5.18 5.30 5.46
C ASN A 163 -5.19 5.05 3.94
N ALA A 164 -5.27 6.10 3.14
CA ALA A 164 -5.22 6.00 1.68
C ALA A 164 -3.86 5.47 1.16
N ILE A 165 -2.74 5.91 1.77
CA ILE A 165 -1.42 5.36 1.47
C ILE A 165 -1.37 3.87 1.80
N GLN A 166 -1.85 3.51 2.98
CA GLN A 166 -1.88 2.13 3.46
C GLN A 166 -2.72 1.22 2.56
N GLU A 167 -3.92 1.68 2.21
CA GLU A 167 -4.83 0.96 1.31
C GLU A 167 -4.22 0.80 -0.08
N ALA A 168 -3.60 1.84 -0.63
CA ALA A 168 -2.93 1.78 -1.93
C ALA A 168 -1.78 0.75 -1.92
N LEU A 169 -0.93 0.75 -0.87
CA LEU A 169 0.17 -0.20 -0.72
C LEU A 169 -0.34 -1.64 -0.62
N MET A 170 -1.32 -1.91 0.23
CA MET A 170 -1.85 -3.25 0.43
C MET A 170 -2.62 -3.76 -0.78
N GLY A 171 -3.35 -2.89 -1.49
CA GLY A 171 -4.01 -3.23 -2.75
C GLY A 171 -3.00 -3.62 -3.84
N ALA A 172 -1.93 -2.84 -4.01
CA ALA A 172 -0.86 -3.16 -4.96
C ALA A 172 -0.13 -4.45 -4.58
N LEU A 173 0.16 -4.67 -3.28
CA LEU A 173 0.82 -5.90 -2.82
C LEU A 173 -0.05 -7.13 -3.02
N THR A 174 -1.35 -7.03 -2.77
CA THR A 174 -2.30 -8.14 -3.02
C THR A 174 -2.34 -8.51 -4.50
N ALA A 175 -2.36 -7.52 -5.39
CA ALA A 175 -2.31 -7.77 -6.83
C ALA A 175 -0.98 -8.39 -7.26
N LEU A 176 0.14 -7.95 -6.67
CA LEU A 176 1.46 -8.54 -6.89
C LEU A 176 1.51 -10.02 -6.47
N ASP A 177 1.00 -10.34 -5.27
CA ASP A 177 0.94 -11.71 -4.76
C ASP A 177 0.16 -12.64 -5.69
N GLN A 178 -1.02 -12.20 -6.15
CA GLN A 178 -1.85 -12.98 -7.07
C GLN A 178 -1.12 -13.24 -8.40
N GLN A 179 -0.47 -12.20 -8.93
CA GLN A 179 0.32 -12.32 -10.16
C GLN A 179 1.52 -13.25 -9.96
N ALA A 180 2.25 -13.11 -8.84
CA ALA A 180 3.39 -13.95 -8.51
C ALA A 180 3.00 -15.43 -8.46
N ARG A 181 1.90 -15.77 -7.77
CA ARG A 181 1.40 -17.16 -7.69
C ARG A 181 1.07 -17.70 -9.08
N THR A 182 0.45 -16.89 -9.92
CA THR A 182 0.06 -17.30 -11.27
C THR A 182 1.29 -17.54 -12.15
N GLU A 183 2.27 -16.64 -12.12
CA GLU A 183 3.44 -16.73 -12.99
C GLU A 183 4.45 -17.78 -12.50
N VAL A 184 4.68 -17.86 -11.19
CA VAL A 184 5.59 -18.87 -10.60
C VAL A 184 5.06 -20.28 -10.81
N ALA A 185 3.74 -20.50 -10.74
CA ALA A 185 3.13 -21.82 -10.99
C ALA A 185 3.32 -22.32 -12.43
N LYS A 186 3.65 -21.45 -13.40
CA LYS A 186 3.92 -21.85 -14.79
C LYS A 186 5.34 -22.40 -14.99
N ILE A 187 6.21 -22.24 -14.00
CA ILE A 187 7.60 -22.68 -14.07
C ILE A 187 7.69 -24.08 -13.49
N ASP A 188 8.03 -25.05 -14.35
CA ASP A 188 8.18 -26.42 -13.92
C ASP A 188 9.21 -26.57 -12.81
N SER A 189 8.86 -27.33 -11.78
CA SER A 189 9.74 -27.68 -10.65
C SER A 189 10.21 -26.52 -9.74
N ILE A 190 9.68 -25.30 -9.89
CA ILE A 190 10.03 -24.18 -9.00
C ILE A 190 9.27 -24.28 -7.68
N VAL A 191 7.98 -24.65 -7.71
CA VAL A 191 7.15 -24.83 -6.51
C VAL A 191 7.16 -26.31 -6.13
N LEU A 192 7.51 -26.61 -4.88
CA LEU A 192 7.42 -27.95 -4.31
C LEU A 192 6.02 -28.13 -3.71
N GLN A 193 5.37 -29.22 -4.06
CA GLN A 193 4.05 -29.64 -3.52
C GLN A 193 4.20 -30.32 -2.15
#